data_ead124c1166d7ca88260b8e25e3e036a
#
_entry.id   ead124c1166d7ca88260b8e25e3e036a
#
_cell.length_a   1.000
_cell.length_b   1.000
_cell.length_c   1.000
_cell.angle_alpha   90.00
_cell.angle_beta   90.00
_cell.angle_gamma   90.00
#
_symmetry.space_group_name_H-M   'P 1'
#
loop_
_entity.id
_entity.type
_entity.pdbx_description
1 polymer ?
#
loop_
_entity_poly.entity_id
_entity_poly.type
_entity_poly.pdbx_seq_one_letter_code
_entity_poly.pdbx_strand_id
1 'polypeptide(L)'
;RATIKKGDITTANMISVHPYGNYLCSCYATGAEILDALEHSVANTQAVAAQDGKAVGESGGFLQVSGLKFTIDTSIPSSVKKDDKGLFVDVEGERKVKDVYVEKNGEWEPIDPEATYTVACHNYMLQDMGDGYTMFADNQYILDNVMLDNQVIITYICDFLGGNVGEEYSAPQGRITII
;
A
#
# COMPACT_ATOMS: atom_id res chain seq x y z
N ARG A 1 -2.15 5.37 -15.24
CA ARG A 1 -1.59 6.67 -14.82
C ARG A 1 -0.38 6.99 -15.70
N ALA A 2 0.28 8.12 -15.50
CA ALA A 2 1.33 8.59 -16.38
C ALA A 2 2.71 8.02 -16.02
N THR A 3 3.57 7.90 -17.03
CA THR A 3 4.99 7.62 -16.86
C THR A 3 5.78 8.92 -16.98
N ILE A 4 6.71 9.14 -16.07
CA ILE A 4 7.65 10.28 -16.14
C ILE A 4 8.97 9.76 -16.72
N LYS A 5 9.42 10.40 -17.80
CA LYS A 5 10.73 10.07 -18.40
C LYS A 5 11.85 10.70 -17.56
N LYS A 6 13.07 10.13 -17.65
CA LYS A 6 14.27 10.73 -17.06
C LYS A 6 14.46 12.16 -17.58
N GLY A 7 14.69 13.10 -16.69
CA GLY A 7 14.85 14.52 -16.97
C GLY A 7 14.21 15.38 -15.90
N ASP A 8 13.96 16.65 -16.20
CA ASP A 8 13.33 17.58 -15.29
C ASP A 8 11.89 17.15 -14.96
N ILE A 9 11.56 17.15 -13.67
CA ILE A 9 10.23 16.82 -13.16
C ILE A 9 9.50 18.12 -12.83
N THR A 10 8.32 18.30 -13.39
CA THR A 10 7.46 19.47 -13.14
C THR A 10 6.27 19.12 -12.26
N THR A 11 5.64 20.12 -11.65
CA THR A 11 4.35 19.94 -10.93
C THR A 11 3.29 19.30 -11.79
N ALA A 12 3.24 19.62 -13.10
CA ALA A 12 2.30 18.99 -14.02
C ALA A 12 2.55 17.48 -14.19
N ASN A 13 3.80 17.04 -14.12
CA ASN A 13 4.13 15.61 -14.10
C ASN A 13 3.59 14.94 -12.83
N MET A 14 3.74 15.55 -11.66
CA MET A 14 3.21 15.03 -10.41
C MET A 14 1.67 14.92 -10.43
N ILE A 15 0.98 15.96 -10.90
CA ILE A 15 -0.48 15.94 -11.07
C ILE A 15 -0.91 14.83 -12.04
N SER A 16 -0.15 14.57 -13.10
CA SER A 16 -0.49 13.50 -14.06
C SER A 16 -0.35 12.09 -13.46
N VAL A 17 0.54 11.90 -12.48
CA VAL A 17 0.73 10.63 -11.77
C VAL A 17 -0.30 10.47 -10.64
N HIS A 18 -0.60 11.55 -9.92
CA HIS A 18 -1.58 11.63 -8.83
C HIS A 18 -2.73 12.60 -9.19
N PRO A 19 -3.65 12.18 -10.08
CA PRO A 19 -4.64 13.09 -10.66
C PRO A 19 -5.93 13.23 -9.83
N TYR A 20 -6.12 12.43 -8.79
CA TYR A 20 -7.42 12.31 -8.12
C TYR A 20 -7.64 13.36 -7.02
N GLY A 21 -6.59 14.06 -6.58
CA GLY A 21 -6.71 15.06 -5.54
C GLY A 21 -7.04 14.47 -4.17
N ASN A 22 -6.54 13.26 -3.88
CA ASN A 22 -6.62 12.67 -2.56
C ASN A 22 -5.76 13.43 -1.56
N TYR A 23 -6.08 13.31 -0.29
CA TYR A 23 -5.33 13.93 0.80
C TYR A 23 -4.61 12.91 1.65
N LEU A 24 -3.46 13.29 2.19
CA LEU A 24 -2.75 12.52 3.20
C LEU A 24 -3.56 12.49 4.50
N CYS A 25 -3.78 11.29 4.99
CA CYS A 25 -4.34 11.00 6.30
C CYS A 25 -3.43 10.03 7.05
N SER A 26 -3.56 9.99 8.37
CA SER A 26 -3.00 8.91 9.18
C SER A 26 -3.95 8.57 10.33
N CYS A 27 -3.94 7.30 10.73
CA CYS A 27 -4.75 6.79 11.82
C CYS A 27 -3.96 5.80 12.67
N TYR A 28 -4.48 5.50 13.86
CA TYR A 28 -4.06 4.33 14.61
C TYR A 28 -4.76 3.10 14.05
N ALA A 29 -4.01 2.03 13.83
CA ALA A 29 -4.53 0.74 13.41
C ALA A 29 -3.87 -0.39 14.19
N THR A 30 -4.60 -1.45 14.47
CA THR A 30 -4.06 -2.67 15.05
C THR A 30 -3.24 -3.44 14.01
N GLY A 31 -2.32 -4.29 14.47
CA GLY A 31 -1.62 -5.19 13.57
C GLY A 31 -2.56 -6.14 12.83
N ALA A 32 -3.67 -6.56 13.47
CA ALA A 32 -4.69 -7.38 12.84
C ALA A 32 -5.33 -6.67 11.63
N GLU A 33 -5.73 -5.40 11.77
CA GLU A 33 -6.27 -4.58 10.66
C GLU A 33 -5.26 -4.39 9.54
N ILE A 34 -3.98 -4.21 9.85
CA ILE A 34 -2.91 -4.13 8.85
C ILE A 34 -2.77 -5.47 8.10
N LEU A 35 -2.79 -6.60 8.82
CA LEU A 35 -2.76 -7.93 8.20
C LEU A 35 -3.96 -8.17 7.28
N ASP A 36 -5.16 -7.72 7.66
CA ASP A 36 -6.37 -7.79 6.85
C ASP A 36 -6.25 -6.92 5.59
N ALA A 37 -5.70 -5.71 5.74
CA ALA A 37 -5.46 -4.81 4.61
C ALA A 37 -4.45 -5.41 3.61
N LEU A 38 -3.36 -6.01 4.09
CA LEU A 38 -2.40 -6.67 3.23
C LEU A 38 -3.03 -7.86 2.50
N GLU A 39 -3.80 -8.71 3.20
CA GLU A 39 -4.48 -9.85 2.59
C GLU A 39 -5.51 -9.41 1.55
N HIS A 40 -6.31 -8.36 1.85
CA HIS A 40 -7.24 -7.78 0.90
C HIS A 40 -6.52 -7.23 -0.35
N SER A 41 -5.39 -6.56 -0.16
CA SER A 41 -4.54 -6.03 -1.23
C SER A 41 -4.12 -7.09 -2.25
N VAL A 42 -3.80 -8.30 -1.78
CA VAL A 42 -3.26 -9.38 -2.60
C VAL A 42 -4.31 -10.42 -3.02
N ALA A 43 -5.58 -10.19 -2.71
CA ALA A 43 -6.66 -11.14 -2.95
C ALA A 43 -6.71 -11.66 -4.41
N ASN A 44 -6.41 -10.80 -5.38
CA ASN A 44 -6.41 -11.11 -6.79
C ASN A 44 -5.02 -11.51 -7.35
N THR A 45 -3.96 -11.45 -6.53
CA THR A 45 -2.61 -11.81 -6.98
C THR A 45 -2.53 -13.31 -7.20
N GLN A 46 -2.17 -13.71 -8.42
CA GLN A 46 -2.01 -15.10 -8.83
C GLN A 46 -0.55 -15.37 -9.19
N ALA A 47 -0.16 -16.64 -9.18
CA ALA A 47 1.12 -17.04 -9.76
C ALA A 47 1.19 -16.52 -11.20
N VAL A 48 2.28 -15.85 -11.52
CA VAL A 48 2.52 -15.38 -12.90
C VAL A 48 2.52 -16.64 -13.78
N ALA A 49 1.48 -16.79 -14.58
CA ALA A 49 1.52 -17.77 -15.65
C ALA A 49 2.64 -17.33 -16.59
N ALA A 50 3.69 -18.14 -16.69
CA ALA A 50 4.98 -17.82 -17.33
C ALA A 50 4.91 -17.56 -18.84
N GLN A 51 3.75 -17.25 -19.40
CA GLN A 51 3.59 -17.19 -20.86
C GLN A 51 3.88 -15.85 -21.50
N ASP A 52 3.76 -14.69 -20.79
CA ASP A 52 3.98 -13.40 -21.42
C ASP A 52 4.61 -12.34 -20.50
N GLY A 53 5.11 -12.67 -19.32
CA GLY A 53 5.73 -11.71 -18.40
C GLY A 53 4.77 -10.65 -17.86
N LYS A 54 3.46 -10.84 -18.00
CA LYS A 54 2.43 -9.97 -17.44
C LYS A 54 1.90 -10.58 -16.15
N ALA A 55 1.91 -9.79 -15.07
CA ALA A 55 1.24 -10.17 -13.84
C ALA A 55 -0.25 -10.35 -14.12
N VAL A 56 -0.80 -11.52 -13.79
CA VAL A 56 -2.23 -11.78 -13.84
C VAL A 56 -2.80 -11.37 -12.49
N GLY A 57 -3.89 -10.60 -12.49
CA GLY A 57 -4.58 -10.18 -11.28
C GLY A 57 -4.10 -8.85 -10.68
N GLU A 58 -3.57 -7.95 -11.51
CA GLU A 58 -3.29 -6.57 -11.07
C GLU A 58 -4.56 -5.91 -10.53
N SER A 59 -4.43 -5.23 -9.40
CA SER A 59 -5.49 -4.46 -8.78
C SER A 59 -5.01 -3.02 -8.56
N GLY A 60 -5.87 -2.04 -8.85
CA GLY A 60 -5.61 -0.64 -8.53
C GLY A 60 -5.42 -0.40 -7.04
N GLY A 61 -6.02 -1.23 -6.21
CA GLY A 61 -5.90 -1.21 -4.75
C GLY A 61 -4.72 -1.98 -4.18
N PHE A 62 -3.79 -2.52 -4.99
CA PHE A 62 -2.61 -3.20 -4.47
C PHE A 62 -1.73 -2.23 -3.67
N LEU A 63 -1.41 -2.59 -2.42
CA LEU A 63 -0.63 -1.73 -1.53
C LEU A 63 0.87 -1.79 -1.83
N GLN A 64 1.42 -0.63 -2.12
CA GLN A 64 2.87 -0.39 -2.06
C GLN A 64 3.21 0.10 -0.66
N VAL A 65 4.13 -0.56 0.01
CA VAL A 65 4.37 -0.34 1.45
C VAL A 65 5.71 0.33 1.73
N SER A 66 5.75 1.09 2.83
CA SER A 66 6.95 1.58 3.48
C SER A 66 6.85 1.32 4.98
N GLY A 67 7.96 1.07 5.66
CA GLY A 67 7.96 0.64 7.06
C GLY A 67 7.42 -0.78 7.29
N LEU A 68 7.07 -1.49 6.22
CA LEU A 68 6.61 -2.88 6.21
C LEU A 68 7.39 -3.69 5.17
N LYS A 69 7.54 -4.99 5.42
CA LYS A 69 7.90 -5.98 4.42
C LYS A 69 7.10 -7.26 4.64
N PHE A 70 6.78 -7.98 3.55
CA PHE A 70 6.00 -9.22 3.62
C PHE A 70 6.22 -10.11 2.39
N THR A 71 5.81 -11.36 2.52
CA THR A 71 5.83 -12.36 1.44
C THR A 71 4.40 -12.65 0.98
N ILE A 72 4.21 -12.83 -0.32
CA ILE A 72 2.96 -13.26 -0.94
C ILE A 72 3.18 -14.70 -1.46
N ASP A 73 2.46 -15.66 -0.88
CA ASP A 73 2.43 -17.04 -1.39
C ASP A 73 1.28 -17.16 -2.40
N THR A 74 1.63 -17.20 -3.67
CA THR A 74 0.66 -17.28 -4.77
C THR A 74 0.06 -18.68 -4.96
N SER A 75 0.59 -19.70 -4.30
CA SER A 75 0.04 -21.07 -4.31
C SER A 75 -1.24 -21.18 -3.45
N ILE A 76 -1.43 -20.23 -2.50
CA ILE A 76 -2.59 -20.19 -1.62
C ILE A 76 -3.74 -19.45 -2.34
N PRO A 77 -4.96 -20.01 -2.39
CA PRO A 77 -6.12 -19.32 -2.94
C PRO A 77 -6.51 -18.12 -2.06
N SER A 78 -7.27 -17.16 -2.62
CA SER A 78 -7.74 -16.01 -1.84
C SER A 78 -8.62 -16.45 -0.67
N SER A 79 -8.27 -15.98 0.51
CA SER A 79 -9.02 -16.17 1.77
C SER A 79 -9.97 -15.00 2.09
N VAL A 80 -9.95 -13.95 1.26
CA VAL A 80 -10.73 -12.73 1.48
C VAL A 80 -12.20 -12.94 1.14
N LYS A 81 -13.06 -12.57 2.09
CA LYS A 81 -14.51 -12.45 1.90
C LYS A 81 -14.89 -10.99 1.64
N LYS A 82 -15.77 -10.81 0.66
CA LYS A 82 -16.31 -9.50 0.27
C LYS A 82 -17.82 -9.56 0.27
N ASP A 83 -18.44 -8.41 0.54
CA ASP A 83 -19.87 -8.26 0.37
C ASP A 83 -20.28 -8.09 -1.12
N ASP A 84 -21.59 -7.93 -1.35
CA ASP A 84 -22.15 -7.74 -2.71
C ASP A 84 -21.67 -6.46 -3.40
N LYS A 85 -21.06 -5.53 -2.66
CA LYS A 85 -20.48 -4.28 -3.19
C LYS A 85 -18.98 -4.38 -3.42
N GLY A 86 -18.37 -5.52 -3.08
CA GLY A 86 -16.93 -5.74 -3.18
C GLY A 86 -16.12 -5.22 -2.00
N LEU A 87 -16.78 -4.81 -0.92
CA LEU A 87 -16.14 -4.36 0.31
C LEU A 87 -15.60 -5.55 1.11
N PHE A 88 -14.45 -5.38 1.75
CA PHE A 88 -13.88 -6.38 2.63
C PHE A 88 -14.82 -6.65 3.84
N VAL A 89 -14.97 -7.92 4.15
CA VAL A 89 -15.78 -8.38 5.31
C VAL A 89 -14.93 -9.14 6.30
N ASP A 90 -14.13 -10.13 5.82
CA ASP A 90 -13.36 -11.01 6.70
C ASP A 90 -12.31 -11.80 5.88
N VAL A 91 -11.47 -12.52 6.59
CA VAL A 91 -10.53 -13.51 6.05
C VAL A 91 -10.91 -14.89 6.56
N GLU A 92 -11.29 -15.79 5.66
CA GLU A 92 -11.62 -17.18 5.99
C GLU A 92 -10.64 -18.14 5.35
N GLY A 93 -9.82 -18.79 6.17
CA GLY A 93 -8.83 -19.77 5.73
C GLY A 93 -7.40 -19.28 5.85
N GLU A 94 -6.52 -19.88 5.07
CA GLU A 94 -5.10 -19.56 5.09
C GLU A 94 -4.83 -18.27 4.31
N ARG A 95 -4.03 -17.38 4.90
CA ARG A 95 -3.63 -16.12 4.26
C ARG A 95 -2.52 -16.37 3.24
N LYS A 96 -2.59 -15.66 2.11
CA LYS A 96 -1.48 -15.54 1.15
C LYS A 96 -0.32 -14.74 1.71
N VAL A 97 -0.64 -13.75 2.56
CA VAL A 97 0.36 -12.87 3.19
C VAL A 97 1.06 -13.62 4.31
N LYS A 98 2.38 -13.71 4.20
CA LYS A 98 3.28 -14.39 5.14
C LYS A 98 4.40 -13.43 5.57
N ASP A 99 5.06 -13.77 6.66
CA ASP A 99 6.31 -13.14 7.12
C ASP A 99 6.23 -11.61 7.13
N VAL A 100 5.18 -11.07 7.77
CA VAL A 100 4.98 -9.63 7.87
C VAL A 100 5.86 -9.07 8.98
N TYR A 101 6.73 -8.13 8.62
CA TYR A 101 7.59 -7.40 9.55
C TYR A 101 7.32 -5.91 9.46
N VAL A 102 7.46 -5.23 10.58
CA VAL A 102 7.45 -3.77 10.70
C VAL A 102 8.84 -3.26 11.03
N GLU A 103 9.19 -2.13 10.46
CA GLU A 103 10.43 -1.44 10.78
C GLU A 103 10.24 -0.59 12.05
N LYS A 104 11.10 -0.82 13.04
CA LYS A 104 11.09 -0.09 14.30
C LYS A 104 12.52 0.26 14.72
N ASN A 105 12.81 1.54 14.76
CA ASN A 105 14.16 2.03 15.09
C ASN A 105 15.29 1.47 14.20
N GLY A 106 14.99 1.19 12.92
CA GLY A 106 15.94 0.62 11.96
C GLY A 106 16.07 -0.91 12.01
N GLU A 107 15.30 -1.59 12.84
CA GLU A 107 15.25 -3.06 12.92
C GLU A 107 13.90 -3.59 12.45
N TRP A 108 13.90 -4.82 11.92
CA TRP A 108 12.68 -5.49 11.46
C TRP A 108 12.17 -6.45 12.53
N GLU A 109 10.98 -6.18 13.05
CA GLU A 109 10.28 -7.02 14.02
C GLU A 109 9.03 -7.65 13.39
N PRO A 110 8.66 -8.91 13.71
CA PRO A 110 7.39 -9.47 13.28
C PRO A 110 6.24 -8.56 13.74
N ILE A 111 5.24 -8.38 12.86
CA ILE A 111 4.04 -7.62 13.26
C ILE A 111 3.32 -8.32 14.40
N ASP A 112 2.95 -7.59 15.43
CA ASP A 112 2.10 -8.07 16.52
C ASP A 112 0.64 -7.69 16.21
N PRO A 113 -0.27 -8.64 16.00
CA PRO A 113 -1.67 -8.37 15.71
C PRO A 113 -2.39 -7.51 16.75
N GLU A 114 -1.98 -7.63 18.02
CA GLU A 114 -2.61 -6.91 19.13
C GLU A 114 -2.01 -5.51 19.38
N ALA A 115 -0.85 -5.23 18.81
CA ALA A 115 -0.22 -3.92 18.95
C ALA A 115 -0.89 -2.86 18.07
N THR A 116 -0.74 -1.61 18.51
CA THR A 116 -1.22 -0.45 17.74
C THR A 116 -0.06 0.18 16.96
N TYR A 117 -0.30 0.47 15.71
CA TYR A 117 0.62 1.11 14.78
C TYR A 117 0.01 2.40 14.22
N THR A 118 0.86 3.28 13.71
CA THR A 118 0.43 4.42 12.91
C THR A 118 0.48 4.03 11.42
N VAL A 119 -0.66 4.14 10.76
CA VAL A 119 -0.79 3.93 9.31
C VAL A 119 -1.01 5.28 8.64
N ALA A 120 -0.26 5.57 7.58
CA ALA A 120 -0.45 6.75 6.74
C ALA A 120 -0.79 6.34 5.31
N CYS A 121 -1.83 6.92 4.77
CA CYS A 121 -2.26 6.74 3.39
C CYS A 121 -3.16 7.90 2.96
N HIS A 122 -3.72 7.85 1.76
CA HIS A 122 -4.70 8.83 1.31
C HIS A 122 -6.11 8.56 1.88
N ASN A 123 -6.92 9.63 1.98
CA ASN A 123 -8.29 9.60 2.50
C ASN A 123 -9.19 8.58 1.77
N TYR A 124 -9.07 8.45 0.46
CA TYR A 124 -9.84 7.48 -0.33
C TYR A 124 -9.79 6.06 0.26
N MET A 125 -8.62 5.62 0.75
CA MET A 125 -8.48 4.32 1.39
C MET A 125 -8.89 4.34 2.86
N LEU A 126 -8.41 5.32 3.64
CA LEU A 126 -8.59 5.31 5.10
C LEU A 126 -9.99 5.77 5.53
N GLN A 127 -10.62 6.71 4.81
CA GLN A 127 -11.89 7.33 5.17
C GLN A 127 -13.06 6.84 4.32
N ASP A 128 -12.84 6.71 3.01
CA ASP A 128 -13.92 6.46 2.05
C ASP A 128 -14.07 4.97 1.72
N MET A 129 -13.33 4.08 2.40
CA MET A 129 -13.30 2.62 2.14
C MET A 129 -13.00 2.29 0.68
N GLY A 130 -12.24 3.16 0.01
CA GLY A 130 -11.89 3.01 -1.39
C GLY A 130 -11.23 1.67 -1.69
N ASP A 131 -11.51 1.09 -2.83
CA ASP A 131 -11.10 -0.26 -3.23
C ASP A 131 -11.50 -1.37 -2.23
N GLY A 132 -12.43 -1.07 -1.32
CA GLY A 132 -12.98 -2.03 -0.36
C GLY A 132 -12.23 -2.15 0.97
N TYR A 133 -11.37 -1.21 1.30
CA TYR A 133 -10.60 -1.19 2.57
C TYR A 133 -11.46 -0.73 3.75
N THR A 134 -12.33 -1.59 4.26
CA THR A 134 -13.25 -1.28 5.37
C THR A 134 -12.60 -1.32 6.74
N MET A 135 -11.47 -2.03 6.89
CA MET A 135 -10.85 -2.29 8.19
C MET A 135 -10.35 -1.02 8.91
N PHE A 136 -10.22 0.11 8.21
CA PHE A 136 -9.76 1.38 8.79
C PHE A 136 -10.88 2.39 9.05
N ALA A 137 -12.14 2.09 8.69
CA ALA A 137 -13.24 3.06 8.65
C ALA A 137 -13.55 3.70 10.01
N ASP A 138 -13.42 2.94 11.10
CA ASP A 138 -13.74 3.40 12.46
C ASP A 138 -12.50 3.80 13.28
N ASN A 139 -11.32 3.87 12.64
CA ASN A 139 -10.08 4.13 13.33
C ASN A 139 -9.91 5.62 13.69
N GLN A 140 -9.26 5.87 14.84
CA GLN A 140 -8.97 7.21 15.28
C GLN A 140 -7.89 7.86 14.39
N TYR A 141 -8.23 9.01 13.77
CA TYR A 141 -7.28 9.77 12.96
C TYR A 141 -6.28 10.54 13.82
N ILE A 142 -5.04 10.59 13.34
CA ILE A 142 -3.93 11.41 13.86
C ILE A 142 -3.80 12.65 12.98
N LEU A 143 -3.84 12.45 11.65
CA LEU A 143 -3.84 13.49 10.64
C LEU A 143 -5.06 13.28 9.73
N ASP A 144 -5.78 14.36 9.49
CA ASP A 144 -7.01 14.36 8.70
C ASP A 144 -6.91 15.35 7.55
N ASN A 145 -6.81 14.85 6.32
CA ASN A 145 -6.79 15.63 5.08
C ASN A 145 -5.75 16.80 5.08
N VAL A 146 -4.52 16.51 5.50
CA VAL A 146 -3.53 17.56 5.78
C VAL A 146 -2.78 18.09 4.55
N MET A 147 -2.65 17.29 3.48
CA MET A 147 -1.87 17.67 2.29
C MET A 147 -2.33 16.83 1.08
N LEU A 148 -2.40 17.45 -0.10
CA LEU A 148 -2.66 16.73 -1.36
C LEU A 148 -1.59 15.67 -1.63
N ASP A 149 -1.98 14.50 -2.14
CA ASP A 149 -1.11 13.37 -2.43
C ASP A 149 0.05 13.73 -3.38
N ASN A 150 -0.21 14.52 -4.42
CA ASN A 150 0.85 15.02 -5.30
C ASN A 150 1.80 15.99 -4.58
N GLN A 151 1.31 16.80 -3.65
CA GLN A 151 2.15 17.72 -2.86
C GLN A 151 3.04 16.95 -1.87
N VAL A 152 2.55 15.83 -1.29
CA VAL A 152 3.36 14.95 -0.43
C VAL A 152 4.61 14.49 -1.17
N ILE A 153 4.46 14.03 -2.43
CA ILE A 153 5.59 13.55 -3.23
C ILE A 153 6.51 14.70 -3.64
N ILE A 154 5.96 15.86 -4.01
CA ILE A 154 6.77 17.04 -4.33
C ILE A 154 7.62 17.43 -3.10
N THR A 155 7.02 17.51 -1.92
CA THR A 155 7.72 17.82 -0.67
C THR A 155 8.82 16.77 -0.39
N TYR A 156 8.50 15.49 -0.55
CA TYR A 156 9.50 14.43 -0.35
C TYR A 156 10.69 14.56 -1.30
N ILE A 157 10.44 14.78 -2.59
CA ILE A 157 11.52 14.95 -3.58
C ILE A 157 12.35 16.21 -3.28
N CYS A 158 11.71 17.35 -2.97
CA CYS A 158 12.42 18.60 -2.75
C CYS A 158 13.17 18.64 -1.42
N ASP A 159 12.51 18.26 -0.33
CA ASP A 159 13.01 18.51 1.02
C ASP A 159 13.84 17.34 1.58
N PHE A 160 13.52 16.10 1.18
CA PHE A 160 14.22 14.91 1.68
C PHE A 160 15.23 14.33 0.69
N LEU A 161 14.94 14.38 -0.63
CA LEU A 161 15.83 13.88 -1.67
C LEU A 161 16.71 14.99 -2.30
N GLY A 162 16.63 16.23 -1.80
CA GLY A 162 17.40 17.35 -2.33
C GLY A 162 17.08 17.71 -3.79
N GLY A 163 15.85 17.45 -4.22
CA GLY A 163 15.35 17.75 -5.57
C GLY A 163 15.72 16.73 -6.64
N ASN A 164 16.25 15.56 -6.27
CA ASN A 164 16.66 14.54 -7.22
C ASN A 164 16.19 13.14 -6.82
N VAL A 165 15.60 12.41 -7.77
CA VAL A 165 15.26 11.00 -7.60
C VAL A 165 16.40 10.18 -8.20
N GLY A 166 17.21 9.57 -7.35
CA GLY A 166 18.43 8.90 -7.70
C GLY A 166 18.29 7.41 -8.02
N GLU A 167 19.43 6.74 -8.11
CA GLU A 167 19.53 5.33 -8.50
C GLU A 167 18.95 4.36 -7.46
N GLU A 168 18.78 4.79 -6.22
CA GLU A 168 18.14 4.03 -5.13
C GLU A 168 16.70 3.61 -5.46
N TYR A 169 16.04 4.32 -6.39
CA TYR A 169 14.71 4.01 -6.87
C TYR A 169 14.68 3.28 -8.22
N SER A 170 15.84 2.88 -8.75
CA SER A 170 15.93 2.22 -10.06
C SER A 170 15.39 0.79 -10.06
N ALA A 171 15.22 0.18 -8.88
CA ALA A 171 14.70 -1.17 -8.70
C ALA A 171 13.81 -1.27 -7.44
N PRO A 172 12.93 -2.29 -7.35
CA PRO A 172 12.21 -2.58 -6.13
C PRO A 172 13.16 -2.84 -4.96
N GLN A 173 12.81 -2.33 -3.77
CA GLN A 173 13.66 -2.39 -2.56
C GLN A 173 13.45 -3.67 -1.73
N GLY A 174 12.81 -4.70 -2.29
CA GLY A 174 12.67 -6.00 -1.63
C GLY A 174 11.68 -6.03 -0.45
N ARG A 175 10.80 -5.03 -0.34
CA ARG A 175 9.78 -5.02 0.72
C ARG A 175 8.65 -6.01 0.48
N ILE A 176 8.42 -6.40 -0.76
CA ILE A 176 7.39 -7.37 -1.16
C ILE A 176 8.07 -8.50 -1.91
N THR A 177 7.96 -9.70 -1.37
CA THR A 177 8.48 -10.94 -1.98
C THR A 177 7.29 -11.75 -2.50
N ILE A 178 7.39 -12.32 -3.68
CA ILE A 178 6.36 -13.18 -4.27
C ILE A 178 6.97 -14.57 -4.48
N ILE A 179 6.29 -15.60 -3.97
CA ILE A 179 6.67 -17.02 -4.09
C ILE A 179 5.52 -17.85 -4.63
#